data_cf8bc27df1637865f40e68f687ed0585
#
_entry.id   cf8bc27df1637865f40e68f687ed0585
#
_cell.length_a   1.000
_cell.length_b   1.000
_cell.length_c   1.000
_cell.angle_alpha   90.00
_cell.angle_beta   90.00
_cell.angle_gamma   90.00
#
_symmetry.space_group_name_H-M   'P 1'
#
loop_
_entity.id
_entity.type
_entity.pdbx_description
1 polymer ?
#
loop_
_entity_poly.entity_id
_entity_poly.type
_entity_poly.pdbx_seq_one_letter_code
_entity_poly.pdbx_strand_id
1 'polypeptide(L)'
;MKLTKILLFISSLNMIYALDLSGLNSNQEWKTLQNNDVSIKTTQYLEFPICRAETILSLPLKTISAIIENVENYPNVFLRVTKSRVLEDDVVHIMLDMPFPFSGRDYIIKYIKHKFSSAWTFRFSAVEHEQAPPEKGHVRLIHAAGEWKLTAINDLETNVSYTWNGELLGDFPNWALDRAWKTQGNEMMEWLNDALQD
;
A
#
# COMPACT_ATOMS: atom_id res chain seq x y z
N MET A 1 -18.90 -21.29 -56.10
CA MET A 1 -19.25 -21.36 -54.66
C MET A 1 -18.04 -20.85 -53.88
N LYS A 2 -18.07 -19.56 -53.43
CA LYS A 2 -16.95 -18.93 -52.67
C LYS A 2 -17.19 -19.12 -51.17
N LEU A 3 -16.34 -19.92 -50.53
CA LEU A 3 -16.33 -20.03 -49.05
C LEU A 3 -15.72 -18.77 -48.45
N THR A 4 -16.52 -17.96 -47.77
CA THR A 4 -16.07 -16.83 -46.97
C THR A 4 -15.57 -17.39 -45.63
N LYS A 5 -14.26 -17.32 -45.41
CA LYS A 5 -13.67 -17.62 -44.07
C LYS A 5 -13.99 -16.48 -43.12
N ILE A 6 -14.84 -16.75 -42.16
CA ILE A 6 -15.07 -15.85 -41.01
C ILE A 6 -13.92 -16.04 -40.02
N LEU A 7 -13.04 -15.03 -39.92
CA LEU A 7 -12.00 -14.98 -38.88
C LEU A 7 -12.68 -14.49 -37.59
N LEU A 8 -12.90 -15.40 -36.64
CA LEU A 8 -13.28 -15.02 -35.27
C LEU A 8 -12.06 -14.40 -34.58
N PHE A 9 -12.07 -13.10 -34.38
CA PHE A 9 -11.12 -12.42 -33.52
C PHE A 9 -11.58 -12.66 -32.04
N ILE A 10 -10.98 -13.64 -31.37
CA ILE A 10 -11.13 -13.80 -29.92
C ILE A 10 -10.26 -12.73 -29.28
N SER A 11 -10.83 -11.59 -28.94
CA SER A 11 -10.22 -10.60 -28.06
C SER A 11 -10.16 -11.23 -26.67
N SER A 12 -8.98 -11.70 -26.26
CA SER A 12 -8.71 -12.06 -24.88
C SER A 12 -8.77 -10.77 -24.05
N LEU A 13 -9.89 -10.56 -23.37
CA LEU A 13 -9.98 -9.56 -22.31
C LEU A 13 -9.01 -10.03 -21.20
N ASN A 14 -7.81 -9.45 -21.15
CA ASN A 14 -6.97 -9.58 -19.99
C ASN A 14 -7.65 -8.80 -18.86
N MET A 15 -8.44 -9.49 -18.04
CA MET A 15 -8.87 -8.93 -16.75
C MET A 15 -7.62 -8.77 -15.91
N ILE A 16 -7.16 -7.54 -15.76
CA ILE A 16 -6.12 -7.17 -14.80
C ILE A 16 -6.80 -7.34 -13.42
N TYR A 17 -6.54 -8.46 -12.78
CA TYR A 17 -6.98 -8.65 -11.40
C TYR A 17 -6.14 -7.74 -10.52
N ALA A 18 -6.80 -6.90 -9.73
CA ALA A 18 -6.14 -6.13 -8.68
C ALA A 18 -5.39 -7.07 -7.74
N LEU A 19 -4.15 -6.73 -7.39
CA LEU A 19 -3.39 -7.50 -6.41
C LEU A 19 -4.11 -7.46 -5.06
N ASP A 20 -4.44 -8.65 -4.52
CA ASP A 20 -5.05 -8.80 -3.21
C ASP A 20 -4.10 -9.54 -2.26
N LEU A 21 -3.79 -8.92 -1.13
CA LEU A 21 -2.92 -9.49 -0.11
C LEU A 21 -3.64 -10.40 0.89
N SER A 22 -4.93 -10.70 0.70
CA SER A 22 -5.71 -11.59 1.60
C SER A 22 -5.15 -13.00 1.67
N GLY A 23 -4.53 -13.48 0.58
CA GLY A 23 -3.89 -14.78 0.50
C GLY A 23 -2.46 -14.82 1.03
N LEU A 24 -1.90 -13.70 1.47
CA LEU A 24 -0.56 -13.64 2.05
C LEU A 24 -0.58 -14.30 3.44
N ASN A 25 -0.10 -15.53 3.52
CA ASN A 25 -0.23 -16.35 4.72
C ASN A 25 1.02 -16.30 5.64
N SER A 26 0.90 -16.91 6.82
CA SER A 26 1.99 -16.98 7.81
C SER A 26 3.19 -17.84 7.40
N ASN A 27 3.01 -18.73 6.41
CA ASN A 27 4.07 -19.64 5.95
C ASN A 27 4.95 -19.01 4.86
N GLN A 28 4.71 -17.74 4.51
CA GLN A 28 5.53 -17.02 3.55
C GLN A 28 6.95 -16.85 4.08
N GLU A 29 7.95 -17.19 3.27
CA GLU A 29 9.36 -16.93 3.60
C GLU A 29 9.67 -15.44 3.41
N TRP A 30 10.19 -14.80 4.47
CA TRP A 30 10.54 -13.39 4.49
C TRP A 30 12.04 -13.18 4.57
N LYS A 31 12.60 -12.40 3.64
CA LYS A 31 13.97 -11.87 3.74
C LYS A 31 13.95 -10.64 4.65
N THR A 32 14.71 -10.68 5.74
CA THR A 32 14.88 -9.53 6.64
C THR A 32 15.81 -8.50 6.00
N LEU A 33 15.35 -7.26 5.88
CA LEU A 33 16.13 -6.11 5.42
C LEU A 33 16.64 -5.27 6.59
N GLN A 34 15.89 -5.22 7.70
CA GLN A 34 16.19 -4.47 8.91
C GLN A 34 15.53 -5.17 10.11
N ASN A 35 16.19 -5.14 11.26
CA ASN A 35 15.66 -5.68 12.50
C ASN A 35 16.18 -4.88 13.71
N ASN A 36 15.56 -3.74 13.93
CA ASN A 36 15.76 -2.84 15.09
C ASN A 36 14.38 -2.38 15.57
N ASP A 37 14.21 -1.12 16.01
CA ASP A 37 12.93 -0.55 16.49
C ASP A 37 11.81 -0.70 15.45
N VAL A 38 12.14 -0.63 14.17
CA VAL A 38 11.27 -1.01 13.06
C VAL A 38 11.85 -2.23 12.37
N SER A 39 11.13 -3.36 12.41
CA SER A 39 11.47 -4.56 11.63
C SER A 39 10.97 -4.39 10.20
N ILE A 40 11.86 -4.55 9.20
CA ILE A 40 11.50 -4.45 7.79
C ILE A 40 11.88 -5.74 7.07
N LYS A 41 10.93 -6.32 6.37
CA LYS A 41 11.07 -7.59 5.67
C LYS A 41 10.49 -7.49 4.26
N THR A 42 10.95 -8.34 3.36
CA THR A 42 10.40 -8.48 2.01
C THR A 42 10.22 -9.93 1.62
N THR A 43 9.28 -10.18 0.74
CA THR A 43 9.01 -11.50 0.14
C THR A 43 8.49 -11.33 -1.29
N GLN A 44 8.31 -12.45 -2.00
CA GLN A 44 7.62 -12.49 -3.29
C GLN A 44 6.23 -13.13 -3.10
N TYR A 45 5.21 -12.49 -3.66
CA TYR A 45 3.84 -13.01 -3.66
C TYR A 45 3.17 -12.72 -4.99
N LEU A 46 2.71 -13.75 -5.71
CA LEU A 46 2.14 -13.62 -7.06
C LEU A 46 3.03 -12.80 -8.01
N GLU A 47 4.34 -13.04 -7.98
CA GLU A 47 5.38 -12.33 -8.76
C GLU A 47 5.64 -10.87 -8.36
N PHE A 48 4.93 -10.33 -7.36
CA PHE A 48 5.15 -8.98 -6.83
C PHE A 48 6.06 -8.97 -5.61
N PRO A 49 6.95 -7.98 -5.48
CA PRO A 49 7.72 -7.78 -4.25
C PRO A 49 6.80 -7.20 -3.17
N ILE A 50 6.62 -7.93 -2.10
CA ILE A 50 5.83 -7.48 -0.94
C ILE A 50 6.77 -7.11 0.19
N CYS A 51 6.56 -5.93 0.74
CA CYS A 51 7.31 -5.42 1.88
C CYS A 51 6.42 -5.34 3.12
N ARG A 52 7.04 -5.45 4.29
CA ARG A 52 6.37 -5.27 5.58
C ARG A 52 7.27 -4.53 6.54
N ALA A 53 6.72 -3.48 7.16
CA ALA A 53 7.31 -2.81 8.31
C ALA A 53 6.45 -3.10 9.55
N GLU A 54 7.11 -3.38 10.68
CA GLU A 54 6.45 -3.69 11.95
C GLU A 54 7.14 -2.96 13.10
N THR A 55 6.34 -2.41 14.00
CA THR A 55 6.82 -1.79 15.25
C THR A 55 5.77 -1.95 16.36
N ILE A 56 6.18 -1.72 17.62
CA ILE A 56 5.26 -1.66 18.75
C ILE A 56 5.15 -0.20 19.17
N LEU A 57 3.91 0.29 19.28
CA LEU A 57 3.62 1.62 19.80
C LEU A 57 2.95 1.51 21.16
N SER A 58 3.41 2.32 22.12
CA SER A 58 2.85 2.39 23.49
C SER A 58 1.57 3.24 23.52
N LEU A 59 0.60 2.83 22.70
CA LEU A 59 -0.69 3.49 22.53
C LEU A 59 -1.81 2.47 22.28
N PRO A 60 -3.06 2.78 22.73
CA PRO A 60 -4.22 1.95 22.43
C PRO A 60 -4.48 1.85 20.95
N LEU A 61 -4.90 0.67 20.49
CA LEU A 61 -5.24 0.37 19.10
C LEU A 61 -6.22 1.39 18.47
N LYS A 62 -7.22 1.84 19.24
CA LYS A 62 -8.20 2.82 18.76
C LYS A 62 -7.59 4.18 18.44
N THR A 63 -6.61 4.62 19.21
CA THR A 63 -5.90 5.90 18.99
C THR A 63 -5.14 5.85 17.66
N ILE A 64 -4.41 4.76 17.42
CA ILE A 64 -3.66 4.55 16.18
C ILE A 64 -4.59 4.43 14.98
N SER A 65 -5.70 3.68 15.12
CA SER A 65 -6.65 3.48 14.02
C SER A 65 -7.31 4.77 13.56
N ALA A 66 -7.51 5.75 14.45
CA ALA A 66 -8.11 7.04 14.10
C ALA A 66 -7.29 7.79 13.03
N ILE A 67 -5.96 7.69 13.08
CA ILE A 67 -5.09 8.28 12.05
C ILE A 67 -5.20 7.51 10.73
N ILE A 68 -5.14 6.16 10.79
CA ILE A 68 -5.20 5.32 9.60
C ILE A 68 -6.56 5.42 8.88
N GLU A 69 -7.63 5.64 9.63
CA GLU A 69 -8.98 5.80 9.05
C GLU A 69 -9.23 7.19 8.45
N ASN A 70 -8.49 8.18 8.88
CA ASN A 70 -8.63 9.56 8.39
C ASN A 70 -7.79 9.79 7.13
N VAL A 71 -8.17 9.10 6.04
CA VAL A 71 -7.41 9.10 4.78
C VAL A 71 -7.29 10.48 4.15
N GLU A 72 -8.24 11.39 4.35
CA GLU A 72 -8.17 12.76 3.83
C GLU A 72 -7.05 13.58 4.49
N ASN A 73 -6.68 13.22 5.72
CA ASN A 73 -5.62 13.89 6.47
C ASN A 73 -4.21 13.32 6.18
N TYR A 74 -4.07 12.31 5.33
CA TYR A 74 -2.78 11.69 5.00
C TYR A 74 -1.68 12.68 4.57
N PRO A 75 -1.97 13.77 3.84
CA PRO A 75 -0.94 14.76 3.51
C PRO A 75 -0.32 15.48 4.74
N ASN A 76 -1.02 15.52 5.87
CA ASN A 76 -0.51 16.11 7.11
C ASN A 76 0.21 15.08 8.00
N VAL A 77 0.03 13.79 7.72
CA VAL A 77 0.62 12.68 8.48
C VAL A 77 1.81 12.08 7.73
N PHE A 78 1.62 11.67 6.50
CA PHE A 78 2.62 10.97 5.70
C PHE A 78 3.27 11.95 4.72
N LEU A 79 4.45 12.45 5.04
CA LEU A 79 5.06 13.61 4.37
C LEU A 79 5.31 13.46 2.86
N ARG A 80 5.32 12.23 2.33
CA ARG A 80 5.37 12.02 0.87
C ARG A 80 4.00 12.12 0.20
N VAL A 81 2.91 12.04 0.95
CA VAL A 81 1.57 12.18 0.40
C VAL A 81 1.29 13.65 0.14
N THR A 82 1.25 14.02 -1.14
CA THR A 82 0.96 15.42 -1.55
C THR A 82 -0.54 15.67 -1.69
N LYS A 83 -1.30 14.62 -1.93
CA LYS A 83 -2.75 14.69 -2.06
C LYS A 83 -3.39 13.35 -1.69
N SER A 84 -4.49 13.43 -0.95
CA SER A 84 -5.39 12.30 -0.69
C SER A 84 -6.82 12.79 -0.86
N ARG A 85 -7.58 12.16 -1.75
CA ARG A 85 -8.94 12.55 -2.09
C ARG A 85 -9.87 11.36 -2.10
N VAL A 86 -10.89 11.39 -1.27
CA VAL A 86 -11.98 10.42 -1.31
C VAL A 86 -12.80 10.65 -2.58
N LEU A 87 -13.01 9.61 -3.36
CA LEU A 87 -13.80 9.61 -4.60
C LEU A 87 -15.18 9.02 -4.36
N GLU A 88 -15.25 7.96 -3.56
CA GLU A 88 -16.43 7.27 -3.04
C GLU A 88 -16.16 6.84 -1.60
N ASP A 89 -17.14 6.33 -0.86
CA ASP A 89 -17.04 6.01 0.57
C ASP A 89 -15.80 5.18 0.96
N ASP A 90 -15.34 4.29 0.10
CA ASP A 90 -14.20 3.41 0.33
C ASP A 90 -13.12 3.49 -0.77
N VAL A 91 -13.24 4.44 -1.72
CA VAL A 91 -12.30 4.64 -2.83
C VAL A 91 -11.56 5.95 -2.67
N VAL A 92 -10.23 5.87 -2.66
CA VAL A 92 -9.34 7.02 -2.42
C VAL A 92 -8.29 7.13 -3.51
N HIS A 93 -8.08 8.34 -4.03
CA HIS A 93 -6.97 8.67 -4.91
C HIS A 93 -5.85 9.32 -4.08
N ILE A 94 -4.68 8.71 -4.07
CA ILE A 94 -3.49 9.17 -3.34
C ILE A 94 -2.39 9.51 -4.34
N MET A 95 -1.73 10.63 -4.11
CA MET A 95 -0.56 11.10 -4.87
C MET A 95 0.64 11.23 -3.93
N LEU A 96 1.79 10.77 -4.40
CA LEU A 96 3.04 10.74 -3.66
C LEU A 96 4.14 11.48 -4.41
N ASP A 97 4.94 12.25 -3.67
CA ASP A 97 6.22 12.72 -4.15
C ASP A 97 7.32 11.68 -3.98
N MET A 98 8.22 11.66 -4.95
CA MET A 98 9.44 10.85 -4.91
C MET A 98 10.66 11.76 -4.91
N PRO A 99 11.77 11.33 -4.28
CA PRO A 99 13.02 12.10 -4.33
C PRO A 99 13.48 12.32 -5.77
N PHE A 100 13.91 13.53 -6.09
CA PHE A 100 14.55 13.81 -7.39
C PHE A 100 15.68 12.80 -7.68
N PRO A 101 15.79 12.25 -8.91
CA PRO A 101 15.15 12.69 -10.16
C PRO A 101 13.85 11.92 -10.52
N PHE A 102 13.26 11.14 -9.61
CA PHE A 102 12.13 10.28 -9.93
C PHE A 102 10.82 11.06 -10.02
N SER A 103 9.98 10.68 -10.96
CA SER A 103 8.60 11.17 -11.05
C SER A 103 7.81 10.79 -9.80
N GLY A 104 6.77 11.54 -9.46
CA GLY A 104 5.81 11.17 -8.43
C GLY A 104 5.10 9.84 -8.74
N ARG A 105 4.40 9.31 -7.78
CA ARG A 105 3.53 8.13 -7.93
C ARG A 105 2.11 8.51 -7.57
N ASP A 106 1.15 7.87 -8.22
CA ASP A 106 -0.24 7.96 -7.80
C ASP A 106 -0.92 6.59 -7.88
N TYR A 107 -1.96 6.42 -7.08
CA TYR A 107 -2.78 5.23 -7.12
C TYR A 107 -4.20 5.52 -6.64
N ILE A 108 -5.15 4.76 -7.17
CA ILE A 108 -6.54 4.76 -6.71
C ILE A 108 -6.75 3.42 -6.03
N ILE A 109 -7.21 3.45 -4.81
CA ILE A 109 -7.38 2.24 -4.00
C ILE A 109 -8.76 2.17 -3.39
N LYS A 110 -9.26 0.95 -3.27
CA LYS A 110 -10.46 0.61 -2.52
C LYS A 110 -10.08 -0.03 -1.20
N TYR A 111 -10.64 0.47 -0.09
CA TYR A 111 -10.42 -0.03 1.25
C TYR A 111 -11.45 -1.08 1.67
N ILE A 112 -10.96 -2.10 2.38
CA ILE A 112 -11.78 -3.08 3.11
C ILE A 112 -11.32 -3.07 4.56
N LYS A 113 -12.27 -2.86 5.49
CA LYS A 113 -11.99 -2.74 6.92
C LYS A 113 -12.56 -3.95 7.66
N HIS A 114 -11.74 -4.61 8.47
CA HIS A 114 -12.16 -5.66 9.38
C HIS A 114 -11.73 -5.34 10.80
N LYS A 115 -12.67 -5.28 11.73
CA LYS A 115 -12.43 -4.95 13.14
C LYS A 115 -12.89 -6.09 14.02
N PHE A 116 -11.95 -6.85 14.55
CA PHE A 116 -12.18 -7.88 15.56
C PHE A 116 -11.76 -7.34 16.94
N SER A 117 -12.07 -8.06 18.01
CA SER A 117 -11.85 -7.59 19.40
C SER A 117 -10.41 -7.11 19.67
N SER A 118 -9.41 -7.84 19.20
CA SER A 118 -7.99 -7.58 19.47
C SER A 118 -7.14 -7.25 18.24
N ALA A 119 -7.72 -7.31 17.03
CA ALA A 119 -7.00 -7.06 15.80
C ALA A 119 -7.88 -6.36 14.76
N TRP A 120 -7.41 -5.22 14.24
CA TRP A 120 -8.07 -4.48 13.18
C TRP A 120 -7.19 -4.46 11.94
N THR A 121 -7.81 -4.66 10.77
CA THR A 121 -7.13 -4.62 9.48
C THR A 121 -7.80 -3.62 8.54
N PHE A 122 -6.97 -2.87 7.82
CA PHE A 122 -7.37 -1.92 6.79
C PHE A 122 -6.62 -2.32 5.53
N ARG A 123 -7.25 -3.16 4.72
CA ARG A 123 -6.66 -3.65 3.47
C ARG A 123 -7.11 -2.79 2.32
N PHE A 124 -6.23 -2.60 1.35
CA PHE A 124 -6.54 -1.87 0.14
C PHE A 124 -5.94 -2.55 -1.09
N SER A 125 -6.59 -2.36 -2.21
CA SER A 125 -6.14 -2.80 -3.52
C SER A 125 -6.45 -1.76 -4.59
N ALA A 126 -5.65 -1.73 -5.66
CA ALA A 126 -5.83 -0.79 -6.76
C ALA A 126 -7.16 -1.02 -7.48
N VAL A 127 -7.80 0.09 -7.85
CA VAL A 127 -9.00 0.12 -8.70
C VAL A 127 -8.84 1.23 -9.75
N GLU A 128 -9.64 1.19 -10.81
CA GLU A 128 -9.78 2.30 -11.74
C GLU A 128 -10.96 3.17 -11.33
N HIS A 129 -10.88 4.47 -11.60
CA HIS A 129 -11.97 5.41 -11.33
C HIS A 129 -11.96 6.58 -12.32
N GLU A 130 -13.10 6.90 -12.92
CA GLU A 130 -13.21 7.92 -13.98
C GLU A 130 -12.85 9.34 -13.52
N GLN A 131 -13.08 9.65 -12.24
CA GLN A 131 -12.76 10.96 -11.65
C GLN A 131 -11.25 11.13 -11.33
N ALA A 132 -10.43 10.15 -11.58
CA ALA A 132 -8.98 10.21 -11.35
C ALA A 132 -8.22 9.71 -12.59
N PRO A 133 -8.23 10.45 -13.71
CA PRO A 133 -7.42 10.14 -14.87
C PRO A 133 -5.92 10.17 -14.52
N PRO A 134 -5.04 9.60 -15.37
CA PRO A 134 -3.59 9.67 -15.16
C PRO A 134 -3.11 11.11 -14.96
N GLU A 135 -2.27 11.32 -13.96
CA GLU A 135 -1.79 12.64 -13.57
C GLU A 135 -0.43 12.94 -14.18
N LYS A 136 -0.25 14.13 -14.76
CA LYS A 136 1.02 14.52 -15.38
C LYS A 136 2.15 14.56 -14.33
N GLY A 137 3.29 13.96 -14.65
CA GLY A 137 4.45 13.91 -13.75
C GLY A 137 4.37 12.80 -12.70
N HIS A 138 3.35 11.95 -12.77
CA HIS A 138 3.18 10.79 -11.90
C HIS A 138 3.14 9.49 -12.70
N VAL A 139 3.65 8.41 -12.11
CA VAL A 139 3.51 7.04 -12.59
C VAL A 139 2.37 6.38 -11.81
N ARG A 140 1.32 5.95 -12.52
CA ARG A 140 0.18 5.24 -11.92
C ARG A 140 0.60 3.84 -11.48
N LEU A 141 0.47 3.55 -10.17
CA LEU A 141 0.71 2.21 -9.60
C LEU A 141 -0.56 1.36 -9.71
N ILE A 142 -0.70 0.66 -10.82
CA ILE A 142 -1.89 -0.14 -11.14
C ILE A 142 -2.01 -1.43 -10.31
N HIS A 143 -0.95 -1.84 -9.62
CA HIS A 143 -0.93 -3.00 -8.73
C HIS A 143 -0.77 -2.57 -7.26
N ALA A 144 -1.08 -1.30 -6.93
CA ALA A 144 -1.01 -0.86 -5.55
C ALA A 144 -1.90 -1.74 -4.66
N ALA A 145 -1.31 -2.32 -3.63
CA ALA A 145 -2.01 -3.14 -2.65
C ALA A 145 -1.29 -3.05 -1.32
N GLY A 146 -2.03 -3.12 -0.23
CA GLY A 146 -1.43 -3.12 1.09
C GLY A 146 -2.43 -3.40 2.20
N GLU A 147 -1.89 -3.46 3.40
CA GLU A 147 -2.64 -3.71 4.62
C GLU A 147 -1.98 -2.99 5.80
N TRP A 148 -2.75 -2.19 6.51
CA TRP A 148 -2.45 -1.87 7.90
C TRP A 148 -3.09 -2.92 8.78
N LYS A 149 -2.31 -3.51 9.68
CA LYS A 149 -2.79 -4.43 10.70
C LYS A 149 -2.37 -3.93 12.07
N LEU A 150 -3.35 -3.69 12.93
CA LEU A 150 -3.17 -3.29 14.31
C LEU A 150 -3.56 -4.47 15.19
N THR A 151 -2.67 -4.91 16.07
CA THR A 151 -2.96 -5.99 17.01
C THR A 151 -2.68 -5.50 18.44
N ALA A 152 -3.71 -5.42 19.25
CA ALA A 152 -3.54 -5.05 20.65
C ALA A 152 -2.71 -6.11 21.38
N ILE A 153 -1.61 -5.69 21.99
CA ILE A 153 -0.81 -6.53 22.90
C ILE A 153 -1.46 -6.48 24.29
N ASN A 154 -1.85 -5.26 24.71
CA ASN A 154 -2.63 -4.96 25.88
C ASN A 154 -3.40 -3.64 25.66
N ASP A 155 -4.01 -3.08 26.69
CA ASP A 155 -4.83 -1.85 26.61
C ASP A 155 -4.01 -0.59 26.25
N LEU A 156 -2.68 -0.61 26.41
CA LEU A 156 -1.77 0.52 26.21
C LEU A 156 -0.72 0.28 25.14
N GLU A 157 -0.65 -0.92 24.56
CA GLU A 157 0.37 -1.27 23.57
C GLU A 157 -0.25 -1.99 22.38
N THR A 158 0.17 -1.58 21.20
CA THR A 158 -0.29 -2.15 19.92
C THR A 158 0.87 -2.51 19.03
N ASN A 159 0.90 -3.74 18.51
CA ASN A 159 1.74 -4.09 17.37
C ASN A 159 1.12 -3.54 16.09
N VAL A 160 1.88 -2.68 15.41
CA VAL A 160 1.52 -2.05 14.14
C VAL A 160 2.29 -2.70 13.02
N SER A 161 1.59 -3.22 12.02
CA SER A 161 2.18 -3.79 10.81
C SER A 161 1.62 -3.07 9.59
N TYR A 162 2.51 -2.59 8.72
CA TYR A 162 2.19 -2.06 7.40
C TYR A 162 2.79 -2.97 6.34
N THR A 163 1.96 -3.60 5.53
CA THR A 163 2.37 -4.46 4.42
C THR A 163 1.95 -3.80 3.12
N TRP A 164 2.84 -3.77 2.11
CA TRP A 164 2.54 -3.12 0.83
C TRP A 164 3.22 -3.82 -0.34
N ASN A 165 2.66 -3.67 -1.55
CA ASN A 165 3.36 -4.00 -2.78
C ASN A 165 4.51 -3.00 -2.99
N GLY A 166 5.74 -3.51 -2.99
CA GLY A 166 6.95 -2.71 -3.13
C GLY A 166 7.32 -2.36 -4.57
N GLU A 167 6.48 -2.68 -5.55
CA GLU A 167 6.69 -2.31 -6.94
C GLU A 167 6.62 -0.79 -7.11
N LEU A 168 7.66 -0.19 -7.69
CA LEU A 168 7.72 1.26 -7.89
C LEU A 168 7.44 1.70 -9.32
N LEU A 169 7.47 0.77 -10.29
CA LEU A 169 7.29 1.03 -11.73
C LEU A 169 8.14 2.19 -12.28
N GLY A 170 7.98 2.46 -13.57
CA GLY A 170 8.68 3.56 -14.24
C GLY A 170 10.20 3.37 -14.29
N ASP A 171 10.93 4.43 -14.04
CA ASP A 171 12.39 4.52 -14.16
C ASP A 171 13.17 4.20 -12.87
N PHE A 172 12.50 3.63 -11.85
CA PHE A 172 13.16 3.32 -10.57
C PHE A 172 14.09 2.09 -10.72
N PRO A 173 15.39 2.20 -10.38
CA PRO A 173 16.34 1.12 -10.64
C PRO A 173 16.22 -0.01 -9.62
N ASN A 174 16.19 -1.26 -10.09
CA ASN A 174 16.03 -2.44 -9.25
C ASN A 174 17.10 -2.58 -8.15
N TRP A 175 18.35 -2.15 -8.40
CA TRP A 175 19.42 -2.21 -7.40
C TRP A 175 19.18 -1.30 -6.18
N ALA A 176 18.30 -0.30 -6.30
CA ALA A 176 17.98 0.62 -5.21
C ALA A 176 16.73 0.20 -4.40
N LEU A 177 16.01 -0.86 -4.80
CA LEU A 177 14.74 -1.27 -4.19
C LEU A 177 14.88 -1.61 -2.70
N ASP A 178 15.84 -2.44 -2.29
CA ASP A 178 16.05 -2.80 -0.87
C ASP A 178 16.24 -1.54 0.00
N ARG A 179 16.93 -0.52 -0.52
CA ARG A 179 17.11 0.76 0.18
C ARG A 179 15.81 1.56 0.22
N ALA A 180 15.10 1.65 -0.90
CA ALA A 180 13.83 2.37 -0.99
C ALA A 180 12.79 1.77 -0.02
N TRP A 181 12.69 0.44 0.03
CA TRP A 181 11.77 -0.26 0.94
C TRP A 181 12.11 -0.02 2.41
N LYS A 182 13.42 -0.03 2.77
CA LYS A 182 13.83 0.32 4.14
C LYS A 182 13.47 1.77 4.48
N THR A 183 13.75 2.69 3.57
CA THR A 183 13.41 4.10 3.77
C THR A 183 11.90 4.27 3.95
N GLN A 184 11.09 3.73 3.04
CA GLN A 184 9.63 3.82 3.12
C GLN A 184 9.07 3.21 4.40
N GLY A 185 9.56 2.02 4.79
CA GLY A 185 9.08 1.36 6.01
C GLY A 185 9.37 2.15 7.28
N ASN A 186 10.58 2.74 7.39
CA ASN A 186 10.94 3.60 8.52
C ASN A 186 10.10 4.88 8.53
N GLU A 187 10.02 5.58 7.40
CA GLU A 187 9.24 6.82 7.26
C GLU A 187 7.76 6.61 7.64
N MET A 188 7.14 5.53 7.17
CA MET A 188 5.72 5.26 7.48
C MET A 188 5.48 5.06 8.98
N MET A 189 6.41 4.37 9.68
CA MET A 189 6.29 4.15 11.13
C MET A 189 6.64 5.39 11.95
N GLU A 190 7.67 6.15 11.54
CA GLU A 190 8.08 7.40 12.17
C GLU A 190 6.96 8.45 12.07
N TRP A 191 6.45 8.72 10.87
CA TRP A 191 5.38 9.71 10.67
C TRP A 191 4.08 9.34 11.38
N LEU A 192 3.73 8.04 11.41
CA LEU A 192 2.59 7.59 12.19
C LEU A 192 2.79 7.84 13.69
N ASN A 193 4.00 7.57 14.22
CA ASN A 193 4.33 7.80 15.61
C ASN A 193 4.32 9.30 15.96
N ASP A 194 4.88 10.15 15.08
CA ASP A 194 4.92 11.60 15.28
C ASP A 194 3.52 12.20 15.32
N ALA A 195 2.65 11.81 14.38
CA ALA A 195 1.26 12.27 14.35
C ALA A 195 0.41 11.80 15.55
N LEU A 196 0.91 10.87 16.34
CA LEU A 196 0.25 10.39 17.56
C LEU A 196 0.73 11.14 18.83
N GLN A 197 1.76 11.98 18.69
CA GLN A 197 2.31 12.78 19.80
C GLN A 197 1.81 14.23 19.78
N ASP A 198 1.26 14.68 18.64
CA ASP A 198 0.63 16.00 18.45
C ASP A 198 -0.84 16.01 18.94
#